data_10f9f534f9de84955b93ba2b0b0b7cd6
#
_entry.id   10f9f534f9de84955b93ba2b0b0b7cd6
#
_cell.length_a   1.000
_cell.length_b   1.000
_cell.length_c   1.000
_cell.angle_alpha   90.00
_cell.angle_beta   90.00
_cell.angle_gamma   90.00
#
_symmetry.space_group_name_H-M   'P 1'
#
loop_
_entity.id
_entity.type
_entity.pdbx_description
1 polymer ?
#
loop_
_entity_poly.entity_id
_entity_poly.type
_entity_poly.pdbx_seq_one_letter_code
_entity_poly.pdbx_strand_id
1 'polypeptide(L)'
;MEGPDPARDPAEKIGQVRSNLRAWHPLDWLVFWIAVPALLFVVYALPQAFKDRYLVLDTQFPWRLQTWLLSSYTHSQFYPHLIGNVAFYLVVLGMIFAFEHDRRRFRVLAGWSFLAVPVLSSGLTIALWGAFGRNTTGQGFSAVIGAFLAYAMFLFVLWSVEDRMAVFDDPSLFPGSPARYHTLRILLGIALALIVVMGVISGTFTEEGGAVSNGIAHFGGFISGLALLLLMSLKKKGWSYFDTILGTSILVGILWYAYYLFILVRFVRSA
;
A
#
# COMPACT_ATOMS: atom_id res chain seq x y z
N MET A 1 -18.77 1.41 40.15
CA MET A 1 -17.83 1.67 39.05
C MET A 1 -18.25 0.71 37.93
N GLU A 2 -19.00 1.22 36.98
CA GLU A 2 -19.26 0.47 35.76
C GLU A 2 -17.94 0.33 35.02
N GLY A 3 -17.53 -0.92 34.80
CA GLY A 3 -16.34 -1.22 33.98
C GLY A 3 -16.55 -0.73 32.56
N PRO A 4 -15.48 -0.42 31.80
CA PRO A 4 -15.60 -0.01 30.42
C PRO A 4 -16.37 -1.10 29.64
N ASP A 5 -17.41 -0.66 28.96
CA ASP A 5 -18.31 -1.48 28.15
C ASP A 5 -17.50 -2.25 27.08
N PRO A 6 -17.52 -3.58 27.07
CA PRO A 6 -16.55 -4.38 26.35
C PRO A 6 -16.89 -4.64 24.89
N ALA A 7 -17.50 -3.76 24.19
CA ALA A 7 -17.56 -3.72 22.71
C ALA A 7 -18.63 -2.72 22.28
N ARG A 8 -18.24 -1.69 21.55
CA ARG A 8 -19.22 -0.86 20.83
C ARG A 8 -20.13 -1.74 20.01
N ASP A 9 -21.45 -1.47 20.12
CA ASP A 9 -22.48 -2.14 19.35
C ASP A 9 -22.10 -2.11 17.85
N PRO A 10 -22.18 -3.23 17.11
CA PRO A 10 -21.99 -3.26 15.66
C PRO A 10 -22.77 -2.17 14.91
N ALA A 11 -23.95 -1.76 15.41
CA ALA A 11 -24.71 -0.64 14.85
C ALA A 11 -23.98 0.70 14.99
N GLU A 12 -23.25 0.93 16.08
CA GLU A 12 -22.45 2.13 16.29
C GLU A 12 -21.27 2.18 15.31
N LYS A 13 -20.56 1.06 15.10
CA LYS A 13 -19.49 0.96 14.10
C LYS A 13 -19.96 1.22 12.67
N ILE A 14 -21.14 0.72 12.31
CA ILE A 14 -21.76 1.03 11.01
C ILE A 14 -22.13 2.52 10.92
N GLY A 15 -22.63 3.09 12.02
CA GLY A 15 -22.91 4.53 12.13
C GLY A 15 -21.65 5.38 11.88
N GLN A 16 -20.52 4.99 12.45
CA GLN A 16 -19.22 5.64 12.25
C GLN A 16 -18.79 5.61 10.78
N VAL A 17 -18.87 4.45 10.12
CA VAL A 17 -18.56 4.34 8.68
C VAL A 17 -19.44 5.27 7.84
N ARG A 18 -20.74 5.32 8.11
CA ARG A 18 -21.65 6.24 7.40
C ARG A 18 -21.31 7.70 7.64
N SER A 19 -20.94 8.05 8.87
CA SER A 19 -20.48 9.39 9.25
C SER A 19 -19.20 9.77 8.49
N ASN A 20 -18.22 8.87 8.44
CA ASN A 20 -16.97 9.08 7.70
C ASN A 20 -17.24 9.35 6.22
N LEU A 21 -18.06 8.50 5.56
CA LEU A 21 -18.41 8.67 4.15
C LEU A 21 -19.08 10.01 3.85
N ARG A 22 -19.94 10.49 4.75
CA ARG A 22 -20.62 11.81 4.60
C ARG A 22 -19.70 12.98 4.89
N ALA A 23 -18.64 12.75 5.65
CA ALA A 23 -17.72 13.80 6.03
C ALA A 23 -16.78 14.22 4.87
N TRP A 24 -16.61 13.43 3.82
CA TRP A 24 -15.73 13.74 2.70
C TRP A 24 -16.25 14.93 1.89
N HIS A 25 -15.31 15.80 1.48
CA HIS A 25 -15.66 16.94 0.64
C HIS A 25 -16.01 16.46 -0.78
N PRO A 26 -17.01 17.06 -1.48
CA PRO A 26 -17.36 16.67 -2.85
C PRO A 26 -16.18 16.68 -3.84
N LEU A 27 -15.21 17.58 -3.65
CA LEU A 27 -13.99 17.61 -4.46
C LEU A 27 -13.11 16.36 -4.24
N ASP A 28 -13.08 15.77 -3.04
CA ASP A 28 -12.31 14.54 -2.80
C ASP A 28 -12.95 13.39 -3.59
N TRP A 29 -14.30 13.31 -3.64
CA TRP A 29 -15.01 12.37 -4.49
C TRP A 29 -14.72 12.60 -5.98
N LEU A 30 -14.82 13.85 -6.44
CA LEU A 30 -14.57 14.19 -7.84
C LEU A 30 -13.13 13.83 -8.26
N VAL A 31 -12.14 14.24 -7.46
CA VAL A 31 -10.73 14.02 -7.80
C VAL A 31 -10.38 12.54 -7.77
N PHE A 32 -10.65 11.86 -6.67
CA PHE A 32 -10.13 10.51 -6.48
C PHE A 32 -10.99 9.43 -7.13
N TRP A 33 -12.30 9.60 -7.23
CA TRP A 33 -13.20 8.61 -7.84
C TRP A 33 -13.43 8.80 -9.33
N ILE A 34 -13.25 10.02 -9.84
CA ILE A 34 -13.54 10.33 -11.24
C ILE A 34 -12.28 10.79 -11.97
N ALA A 35 -11.61 11.86 -11.51
CA ALA A 35 -10.51 12.45 -12.27
C ALA A 35 -9.29 11.52 -12.36
N VAL A 36 -8.93 10.80 -11.29
CA VAL A 36 -7.81 9.83 -11.33
C VAL A 36 -8.09 8.69 -12.32
N PRO A 37 -9.22 7.94 -12.23
CA PRO A 37 -9.56 6.94 -13.25
C PRO A 37 -9.61 7.53 -14.66
N ALA A 38 -10.27 8.68 -14.87
CA ALA A 38 -10.34 9.32 -16.17
C ALA A 38 -8.96 9.65 -16.74
N LEU A 39 -8.03 10.14 -15.90
CA LEU A 39 -6.64 10.39 -16.31
C LEU A 39 -5.96 9.11 -16.80
N LEU A 40 -6.15 7.97 -16.12
CA LEU A 40 -5.58 6.70 -16.54
C LEU A 40 -6.11 6.26 -17.91
N PHE A 41 -7.42 6.44 -18.17
CA PHE A 41 -8.00 6.16 -19.49
C PHE A 41 -7.48 7.10 -20.57
N VAL A 42 -7.34 8.40 -20.28
CA VAL A 42 -6.77 9.38 -21.22
C VAL A 42 -5.32 9.01 -21.58
N VAL A 43 -4.50 8.69 -20.55
CA VAL A 43 -3.11 8.26 -20.81
C VAL A 43 -3.06 6.95 -21.58
N TYR A 44 -3.97 6.01 -21.31
CA TYR A 44 -4.05 4.77 -22.08
C TYR A 44 -4.37 5.01 -23.56
N ALA A 45 -5.25 5.97 -23.85
CA ALA A 45 -5.65 6.31 -25.23
C ALA A 45 -4.55 6.99 -26.05
N LEU A 46 -3.45 7.44 -25.43
CA LEU A 46 -2.32 8.01 -26.17
C LEU A 46 -1.68 6.98 -27.11
N PRO A 47 -1.13 7.42 -28.27
CA PRO A 47 -0.42 6.53 -29.20
C PRO A 47 0.69 5.75 -28.50
N GLN A 48 0.81 4.45 -28.81
CA GLN A 48 1.81 3.58 -28.15
C GLN A 48 3.23 4.11 -28.33
N ALA A 49 3.59 4.56 -29.54
CA ALA A 49 4.90 5.14 -29.81
C ALA A 49 5.23 6.38 -28.94
N PHE A 50 4.21 7.17 -28.60
CA PHE A 50 4.37 8.30 -27.67
C PHE A 50 4.62 7.79 -26.24
N LYS A 51 3.84 6.80 -25.78
CA LYS A 51 4.00 6.20 -24.45
C LYS A 51 5.39 5.59 -24.29
N ASP A 52 5.84 4.78 -25.25
CA ASP A 52 7.15 4.11 -25.21
C ASP A 52 8.31 5.10 -25.17
N ARG A 53 8.16 6.21 -25.89
CA ARG A 53 9.21 7.23 -25.95
C ARG A 53 9.29 8.11 -24.71
N TYR A 54 8.17 8.47 -24.08
CA TYR A 54 8.12 9.53 -23.07
C TYR A 54 7.59 9.11 -21.71
N LEU A 55 6.82 8.03 -21.63
CA LEU A 55 6.12 7.66 -20.41
C LEU A 55 6.59 6.34 -19.81
N VAL A 56 6.88 5.33 -20.63
CA VAL A 56 7.28 3.99 -20.17
C VAL A 56 8.69 4.05 -19.57
N LEU A 57 8.85 3.46 -18.37
CA LEU A 57 10.16 3.26 -17.77
C LEU A 57 10.96 2.25 -18.59
N ASP A 58 12.16 2.62 -18.98
CA ASP A 58 13.12 1.71 -19.59
C ASP A 58 14.43 1.77 -18.80
N THR A 59 14.81 0.65 -18.21
CA THR A 59 16.02 0.59 -17.37
C THR A 59 17.33 0.74 -18.16
N GLN A 60 17.30 0.67 -19.50
CA GLN A 60 18.44 1.04 -20.35
C GLN A 60 18.70 2.55 -20.38
N PHE A 61 17.66 3.35 -20.11
CA PHE A 61 17.71 4.81 -20.14
C PHE A 61 17.34 5.45 -18.80
N PRO A 62 18.08 5.13 -17.72
CA PRO A 62 17.72 5.56 -16.35
C PRO A 62 17.75 7.09 -16.18
N TRP A 63 18.42 7.84 -17.08
CA TRP A 63 18.45 9.30 -17.07
C TRP A 63 17.17 9.97 -17.53
N ARG A 64 16.19 9.24 -18.07
CA ARG A 64 14.85 9.76 -18.42
C ARG A 64 14.00 9.91 -17.18
N LEU A 65 14.32 10.89 -16.31
CA LEU A 65 13.71 11.04 -14.99
C LEU A 65 12.18 11.21 -15.03
N GLN A 66 11.63 11.80 -16.12
CA GLN A 66 10.19 11.91 -16.28
C GLN A 66 9.49 10.53 -16.30
N THR A 67 10.14 9.49 -16.84
CA THR A 67 9.57 8.15 -16.88
C THR A 67 9.49 7.49 -15.50
N TRP A 68 10.29 7.94 -14.53
CA TRP A 68 10.21 7.45 -13.15
C TRP A 68 8.86 7.76 -12.50
N LEU A 69 8.30 8.92 -12.83
CA LEU A 69 6.96 9.30 -12.36
C LEU A 69 5.87 8.78 -13.27
N LEU A 70 6.01 8.99 -14.58
CA LEU A 70 4.91 8.85 -15.53
C LEU A 70 4.61 7.38 -15.90
N SER A 71 5.59 6.48 -15.77
CA SER A 71 5.38 5.06 -16.07
C SER A 71 4.31 4.41 -15.20
N SER A 72 4.14 4.87 -13.96
CA SER A 72 3.08 4.37 -13.09
C SER A 72 1.66 4.70 -13.57
N TYR A 73 1.51 5.64 -14.49
CA TYR A 73 0.22 6.04 -15.06
C TYR A 73 -0.05 5.44 -16.43
N THR A 74 0.90 4.68 -17.00
CA THR A 74 0.78 4.05 -18.31
C THR A 74 0.37 2.58 -18.20
N HIS A 75 -0.30 2.09 -19.22
CA HIS A 75 -0.72 0.69 -19.33
C HIS A 75 -0.56 0.20 -20.77
N SER A 76 -0.07 -1.02 -20.96
CA SER A 76 0.05 -1.66 -22.27
C SER A 76 -1.24 -2.34 -22.72
N GLN A 77 -2.03 -2.84 -21.75
CA GLN A 77 -3.24 -3.62 -22.02
C GLN A 77 -4.45 -2.97 -21.36
N PHE A 78 -5.56 -2.94 -22.11
CA PHE A 78 -6.83 -2.44 -21.58
C PHE A 78 -7.40 -3.40 -20.54
N TYR A 79 -7.56 -4.66 -20.89
CA TYR A 79 -8.02 -5.72 -20.01
C TYR A 79 -6.99 -6.85 -20.00
N PRO A 80 -6.67 -7.42 -18.85
CA PRO A 80 -7.18 -7.08 -17.51
C PRO A 80 -6.42 -5.93 -16.82
N HIS A 81 -5.30 -5.43 -17.39
CA HIS A 81 -4.32 -4.61 -16.65
C HIS A 81 -4.89 -3.23 -16.25
N LEU A 82 -5.36 -2.39 -17.20
CA LEU A 82 -5.91 -1.07 -16.85
C LEU A 82 -7.21 -1.20 -16.05
N ILE A 83 -8.15 -2.00 -16.53
CA ILE A 83 -9.45 -2.17 -15.87
C ILE A 83 -9.27 -2.77 -14.48
N GLY A 84 -8.42 -3.80 -14.33
CA GLY A 84 -8.11 -4.41 -13.04
C GLY A 84 -7.52 -3.40 -12.05
N ASN A 85 -6.57 -2.59 -12.48
CA ASN A 85 -5.97 -1.55 -11.66
C ASN A 85 -7.00 -0.50 -11.24
N VAL A 86 -7.84 -0.01 -12.16
CA VAL A 86 -8.88 0.99 -11.83
C VAL A 86 -9.90 0.40 -10.85
N ALA A 87 -10.40 -0.81 -11.10
CA ALA A 87 -11.36 -1.46 -10.23
C ALA A 87 -10.79 -1.68 -8.82
N PHE A 88 -9.56 -2.19 -8.72
CA PHE A 88 -8.92 -2.43 -7.44
C PHE A 88 -8.60 -1.12 -6.70
N TYR A 89 -8.15 -0.10 -7.40
CA TYR A 89 -7.97 1.24 -6.85
C TYR A 89 -9.27 1.78 -6.22
N LEU A 90 -10.40 1.67 -6.92
CA LEU A 90 -11.69 2.15 -6.41
C LEU A 90 -12.15 1.36 -5.16
N VAL A 91 -11.93 0.04 -5.12
CA VAL A 91 -12.24 -0.76 -3.94
C VAL A 91 -11.40 -0.30 -2.74
N VAL A 92 -10.09 -0.16 -2.92
CA VAL A 92 -9.16 0.27 -1.86
C VAL A 92 -9.47 1.70 -1.41
N LEU A 93 -9.78 2.60 -2.34
CA LEU A 93 -10.20 3.96 -2.04
C LEU A 93 -11.51 3.98 -1.23
N GLY A 94 -12.47 3.10 -1.57
CA GLY A 94 -13.71 2.93 -0.82
C GLY A 94 -13.46 2.52 0.63
N MET A 95 -12.54 1.59 0.87
CA MET A 95 -12.12 1.22 2.21
C MET A 95 -11.52 2.42 2.97
N ILE A 96 -10.63 3.18 2.33
CA ILE A 96 -10.03 4.35 2.97
C ILE A 96 -11.10 5.38 3.33
N PHE A 97 -12.02 5.68 2.41
CA PHE A 97 -13.10 6.64 2.68
C PHE A 97 -14.05 6.18 3.80
N ALA A 98 -14.22 4.86 3.95
CA ALA A 98 -15.04 4.28 5.02
C ALA A 98 -14.36 4.37 6.40
N PHE A 99 -13.05 4.14 6.47
CA PHE A 99 -12.34 3.99 7.75
C PHE A 99 -11.52 5.22 8.15
N GLU A 100 -11.13 6.10 7.21
CA GLU A 100 -10.35 7.29 7.50
C GLU A 100 -11.25 8.48 7.85
N HIS A 101 -11.01 9.09 8.99
CA HIS A 101 -11.72 10.29 9.44
C HIS A 101 -10.87 11.58 9.26
N ASP A 102 -9.56 11.45 9.10
CA ASP A 102 -8.63 12.58 8.95
C ASP A 102 -8.32 12.82 7.46
N ARG A 103 -9.05 13.75 6.84
CA ARG A 103 -8.84 14.15 5.43
C ARG A 103 -7.43 14.68 5.16
N ARG A 104 -6.81 15.36 6.14
CA ARG A 104 -5.46 15.88 5.97
C ARG A 104 -4.47 14.73 5.84
N ARG A 105 -4.62 13.72 6.70
CA ARG A 105 -3.81 12.50 6.66
C ARG A 105 -3.96 11.78 5.33
N PHE A 106 -5.19 11.62 4.85
CA PHE A 106 -5.46 11.05 3.53
C PHE A 106 -4.81 11.84 2.39
N ARG A 107 -4.92 13.18 2.39
CA ARG A 107 -4.32 14.01 1.33
C ARG A 107 -2.79 13.93 1.32
N VAL A 108 -2.15 13.82 2.47
CA VAL A 108 -0.71 13.56 2.56
C VAL A 108 -0.38 12.19 1.98
N LEU A 109 -1.15 11.14 2.33
CA LEU A 109 -0.99 9.82 1.73
C LEU A 109 -1.17 9.87 0.21
N ALA A 110 -2.22 10.52 -0.27
CA ALA A 110 -2.49 10.63 -1.70
C ALA A 110 -1.34 11.34 -2.44
N GLY A 111 -0.88 12.48 -1.92
CA GLY A 111 0.28 13.18 -2.47
C GLY A 111 1.53 12.29 -2.51
N TRP A 112 1.81 11.58 -1.43
CA TRP A 112 2.92 10.62 -1.37
C TRP A 112 2.75 9.50 -2.40
N SER A 113 1.57 8.88 -2.43
CA SER A 113 1.29 7.74 -3.31
C SER A 113 1.32 8.10 -4.80
N PHE A 114 0.84 9.29 -5.16
CA PHE A 114 0.84 9.72 -6.57
C PHE A 114 2.18 10.32 -7.02
N LEU A 115 3.00 10.87 -6.13
CA LEU A 115 4.25 11.55 -6.52
C LEU A 115 5.50 10.77 -6.11
N ALA A 116 5.62 10.39 -4.84
CA ALA A 116 6.83 9.77 -4.33
C ALA A 116 6.91 8.26 -4.66
N VAL A 117 5.80 7.54 -4.51
CA VAL A 117 5.79 6.08 -4.75
C VAL A 117 6.19 5.71 -6.18
N PRO A 118 5.69 6.36 -7.24
CA PRO A 118 6.16 6.11 -8.61
C PRO A 118 7.68 6.27 -8.76
N VAL A 119 8.23 7.34 -8.21
CA VAL A 119 9.67 7.63 -8.32
C VAL A 119 10.48 6.60 -7.53
N LEU A 120 10.06 6.27 -6.30
CA LEU A 120 10.74 5.28 -5.46
C LEU A 120 10.69 3.88 -6.06
N SER A 121 9.53 3.45 -6.55
CA SER A 121 9.35 2.13 -7.17
C SER A 121 10.13 2.00 -8.48
N SER A 122 10.18 3.05 -9.29
CA SER A 122 10.99 3.10 -10.51
C SER A 122 12.47 3.07 -10.20
N GLY A 123 12.94 3.86 -9.23
CA GLY A 123 14.33 3.85 -8.78
C GLY A 123 14.75 2.48 -8.24
N LEU A 124 13.91 1.84 -7.43
CA LEU A 124 14.14 0.49 -6.93
C LEU A 124 14.19 -0.55 -8.08
N THR A 125 13.30 -0.43 -9.05
CA THR A 125 13.29 -1.27 -10.25
C THR A 125 14.60 -1.13 -11.03
N ILE A 126 15.03 0.09 -11.32
CA ILE A 126 16.30 0.35 -12.03
C ILE A 126 17.49 -0.23 -11.26
N ALA A 127 17.57 0.04 -9.96
CA ALA A 127 18.68 -0.42 -9.13
C ALA A 127 18.78 -1.95 -9.09
N LEU A 128 17.67 -2.64 -8.90
CA LEU A 128 17.66 -4.09 -8.78
C LEU A 128 17.87 -4.79 -10.14
N TRP A 129 17.19 -4.36 -11.20
CA TRP A 129 17.42 -4.95 -12.52
C TRP A 129 18.82 -4.65 -13.05
N GLY A 130 19.33 -3.44 -12.79
CA GLY A 130 20.73 -3.10 -13.08
C GLY A 130 21.72 -4.00 -12.33
N ALA A 131 21.47 -4.29 -11.05
CA ALA A 131 22.30 -5.20 -10.26
C ALA A 131 22.27 -6.65 -10.81
N PHE A 132 21.19 -7.05 -11.49
CA PHE A 132 21.08 -8.35 -12.15
C PHE A 132 21.64 -8.38 -13.57
N GLY A 133 22.15 -7.24 -14.08
CA GLY A 133 22.64 -7.11 -15.45
C GLY A 133 21.55 -7.30 -16.50
N ARG A 134 20.31 -7.05 -16.16
CA ARG A 134 19.13 -7.20 -17.04
C ARG A 134 18.45 -5.88 -17.28
N ASN A 135 17.91 -5.73 -18.48
CA ASN A 135 17.08 -4.60 -18.84
C ASN A 135 15.60 -5.00 -18.79
N THR A 136 14.77 -4.07 -18.37
CA THR A 136 13.31 -4.24 -18.35
C THR A 136 12.61 -2.94 -18.65
N THR A 137 11.37 -3.04 -19.08
CA THR A 137 10.45 -1.90 -19.16
C THR A 137 9.43 -2.02 -18.04
N GLY A 138 9.03 -0.89 -17.46
CA GLY A 138 8.06 -0.84 -16.37
C GLY A 138 6.93 0.13 -16.69
N GLN A 139 5.70 -0.31 -16.41
CA GLN A 139 4.50 0.52 -16.51
C GLN A 139 3.39 -0.08 -15.65
N GLY A 140 2.48 0.77 -15.16
CA GLY A 140 1.29 0.35 -14.43
C GLY A 140 1.11 1.01 -13.08
N PHE A 141 -0.13 1.26 -12.76
CA PHE A 141 -0.59 2.00 -11.58
C PHE A 141 -0.50 1.18 -10.27
N SER A 142 -0.12 -0.06 -10.35
CA SER A 142 -0.15 -1.03 -9.26
C SER A 142 0.73 -0.69 -8.05
N ALA A 143 1.87 -0.02 -8.26
CA ALA A 143 2.70 0.46 -7.14
C ALA A 143 1.94 1.51 -6.30
N VAL A 144 1.23 2.43 -6.95
CA VAL A 144 0.38 3.43 -6.28
C VAL A 144 -0.73 2.74 -5.51
N ILE A 145 -1.40 1.77 -6.14
CA ILE A 145 -2.44 0.95 -5.48
C ILE A 145 -1.87 0.19 -4.29
N GLY A 146 -0.66 -0.34 -4.40
CA GLY A 146 0.04 -1.01 -3.30
C GLY A 146 0.17 -0.12 -2.06
N ALA A 147 0.53 1.16 -2.24
CA ALA A 147 0.61 2.12 -1.13
C ALA A 147 -0.75 2.42 -0.51
N PHE A 148 -1.78 2.62 -1.33
CA PHE A 148 -3.16 2.79 -0.84
C PHE A 148 -3.68 1.53 -0.14
N LEU A 149 -3.38 0.34 -0.66
CA LEU A 149 -3.76 -0.93 -0.05
C LEU A 149 -3.15 -1.10 1.34
N ALA A 150 -1.84 -0.86 1.46
CA ALA A 150 -1.15 -0.92 2.75
C ALA A 150 -1.82 0.00 3.78
N TYR A 151 -2.17 1.21 3.36
CA TYR A 151 -2.88 2.16 4.21
C TYR A 151 -4.30 1.68 4.57
N ALA A 152 -5.07 1.22 3.60
CA ALA A 152 -6.44 0.74 3.83
C ALA A 152 -6.48 -0.45 4.80
N MET A 153 -5.58 -1.42 4.63
CA MET A 153 -5.46 -2.58 5.51
C MET A 153 -5.11 -2.16 6.94
N PHE A 154 -4.20 -1.20 7.06
CA PHE A 154 -3.83 -0.64 8.34
C PHE A 154 -5.00 0.08 9.03
N LEU A 155 -5.72 0.92 8.31
CA LEU A 155 -6.93 1.59 8.82
C LEU A 155 -7.99 0.60 9.27
N PHE A 156 -8.20 -0.46 8.49
CA PHE A 156 -9.14 -1.51 8.85
C PHE A 156 -8.76 -2.22 10.15
N VAL A 157 -7.46 -2.53 10.31
CA VAL A 157 -6.98 -3.12 11.58
C VAL A 157 -7.16 -2.15 12.73
N LEU A 158 -6.78 -0.88 12.57
CA LEU A 158 -6.98 0.15 13.61
C LEU A 158 -8.44 0.26 13.99
N TRP A 159 -9.33 0.42 13.02
CA TRP A 159 -10.77 0.50 13.26
C TRP A 159 -11.31 -0.73 13.97
N SER A 160 -10.82 -1.93 13.62
CA SER A 160 -11.24 -3.19 14.25
C SER A 160 -10.85 -3.29 15.73
N VAL A 161 -9.73 -2.64 16.14
CA VAL A 161 -9.18 -2.74 17.50
C VAL A 161 -9.24 -1.42 18.28
N GLU A 162 -9.80 -0.35 17.70
CA GLU A 162 -9.79 0.99 18.26
C GLU A 162 -10.31 1.03 19.71
N ASP A 163 -11.42 0.32 19.98
CA ASP A 163 -12.03 0.25 21.30
C ASP A 163 -11.14 -0.46 22.33
N ARG A 164 -10.11 -1.16 21.88
CA ARG A 164 -9.17 -1.94 22.70
C ARG A 164 -7.76 -1.35 22.74
N MET A 165 -7.53 -0.24 22.01
CA MET A 165 -6.18 0.36 21.91
C MET A 165 -5.66 0.82 23.28
N ALA A 166 -6.51 1.40 24.13
CA ALA A 166 -6.13 1.80 25.49
C ALA A 166 -5.58 0.61 26.30
N VAL A 167 -6.11 -0.59 26.07
CA VAL A 167 -5.65 -1.83 26.72
C VAL A 167 -4.23 -2.22 26.28
N PHE A 168 -3.83 -1.89 25.05
CA PHE A 168 -2.47 -2.17 24.58
C PHE A 168 -1.43 -1.21 25.17
N ASP A 169 -1.82 0.01 25.50
CA ASP A 169 -0.95 1.01 26.12
C ASP A 169 -0.87 0.81 27.64
N ASP A 170 -1.94 0.33 28.28
CA ASP A 170 -1.99 0.02 29.71
C ASP A 170 -2.48 -1.41 29.96
N PRO A 171 -1.56 -2.36 30.26
CA PRO A 171 -1.90 -3.74 30.56
C PRO A 171 -2.86 -3.92 31.75
N SER A 172 -2.90 -2.96 32.68
CA SER A 172 -3.77 -3.03 33.86
C SER A 172 -5.25 -2.92 33.51
N LEU A 173 -5.57 -2.33 32.36
CA LEU A 173 -6.93 -2.20 31.83
C LEU A 173 -7.46 -3.48 31.20
N PHE A 174 -6.61 -4.50 31.02
CA PHE A 174 -7.03 -5.72 30.34
C PHE A 174 -7.88 -6.61 31.27
N PRO A 175 -9.15 -6.86 30.94
CA PRO A 175 -10.01 -7.73 31.74
C PRO A 175 -9.60 -9.19 31.52
N GLY A 176 -8.60 -9.66 32.26
CA GLY A 176 -8.15 -11.04 32.13
C GLY A 176 -6.72 -11.27 32.65
N SER A 177 -6.22 -12.49 32.42
CA SER A 177 -4.87 -12.81 32.82
C SER A 177 -3.82 -12.14 31.93
N PRO A 178 -2.62 -11.81 32.45
CA PRO A 178 -1.50 -11.30 31.65
C PRO A 178 -1.17 -12.18 30.44
N ALA A 179 -1.36 -13.48 30.53
CA ALA A 179 -1.15 -14.40 29.43
C ALA A 179 -2.08 -14.12 28.24
N ARG A 180 -3.37 -13.84 28.50
CA ARG A 180 -4.33 -13.48 27.43
C ARG A 180 -3.97 -12.17 26.75
N TYR A 181 -3.52 -11.19 27.53
CA TYR A 181 -3.01 -9.94 27.00
C TYR A 181 -1.84 -10.15 26.04
N HIS A 182 -0.81 -10.89 26.46
CA HIS A 182 0.34 -11.20 25.60
C HIS A 182 -0.06 -12.00 24.37
N THR A 183 -0.98 -12.96 24.50
CA THR A 183 -1.50 -13.72 23.36
C THR A 183 -2.17 -12.80 22.34
N LEU A 184 -3.02 -11.90 22.78
CA LEU A 184 -3.70 -10.95 21.86
C LEU A 184 -2.70 -10.04 21.16
N ARG A 185 -1.66 -9.56 21.86
CA ARG A 185 -0.57 -8.77 21.25
C ARG A 185 0.16 -9.56 20.18
N ILE A 186 0.51 -10.82 20.46
CA ILE A 186 1.19 -11.68 19.49
C ILE A 186 0.30 -11.93 18.27
N LEU A 187 -0.98 -12.23 18.46
CA LEU A 187 -1.92 -12.47 17.36
C LEU A 187 -2.09 -11.21 16.47
N LEU A 188 -2.16 -10.03 17.06
CA LEU A 188 -2.19 -8.78 16.30
C LEU A 188 -0.89 -8.58 15.50
N GLY A 189 0.27 -8.82 16.12
CA GLY A 189 1.56 -8.76 15.44
C GLY A 189 1.64 -9.73 14.26
N ILE A 190 1.18 -10.98 14.46
CA ILE A 190 1.10 -11.99 13.39
C ILE A 190 0.16 -11.53 12.28
N ALA A 191 -1.03 -11.02 12.60
CA ALA A 191 -1.98 -10.53 11.61
C ALA A 191 -1.40 -9.40 10.76
N LEU A 192 -0.72 -8.44 11.38
CA LEU A 192 -0.03 -7.35 10.65
C LEU A 192 1.13 -7.86 9.80
N ALA A 193 1.93 -8.81 10.31
CA ALA A 193 3.00 -9.45 9.55
C ALA A 193 2.44 -10.22 8.33
N LEU A 194 1.34 -10.95 8.49
CA LEU A 194 0.67 -11.66 7.40
C LEU A 194 0.14 -10.68 6.33
N ILE A 195 -0.37 -9.51 6.73
CA ILE A 195 -0.77 -8.45 5.80
C ILE A 195 0.41 -8.03 4.93
N VAL A 196 1.57 -7.79 5.55
CA VAL A 196 2.79 -7.43 4.80
C VAL A 196 3.22 -8.56 3.86
N VAL A 197 3.21 -9.81 4.33
CA VAL A 197 3.55 -10.98 3.52
C VAL A 197 2.58 -11.14 2.35
N MET A 198 1.28 -10.98 2.58
CA MET A 198 0.26 -11.04 1.51
C MET A 198 0.44 -9.93 0.48
N GLY A 199 0.78 -8.72 0.92
CA GLY A 199 1.13 -7.61 0.02
C GLY A 199 2.36 -7.93 -0.85
N VAL A 200 3.35 -8.63 -0.30
CA VAL A 200 4.53 -9.10 -1.03
C VAL A 200 4.15 -10.20 -2.03
N ILE A 201 3.38 -11.20 -1.59
CA ILE A 201 3.02 -12.36 -2.42
C ILE A 201 2.10 -11.94 -3.58
N SER A 202 1.09 -11.09 -3.32
CA SER A 202 0.17 -10.63 -4.37
C SER A 202 0.86 -9.81 -5.46
N GLY A 203 2.03 -9.23 -5.16
CA GLY A 203 2.84 -8.47 -6.11
C GLY A 203 3.82 -9.30 -6.95
N THR A 204 4.07 -10.57 -6.62
CA THR A 204 5.22 -11.29 -7.16
C THR A 204 4.93 -12.25 -8.32
N PHE A 205 3.69 -12.69 -8.52
CA PHE A 205 3.42 -13.83 -9.41
C PHE A 205 2.17 -13.66 -10.29
N THR A 206 2.25 -12.84 -11.33
CA THR A 206 1.36 -12.99 -12.47
C THR A 206 2.16 -12.88 -13.75
N GLU A 207 2.50 -14.01 -14.37
CA GLU A 207 2.81 -14.05 -15.79
C GLU A 207 1.48 -13.94 -16.55
N GLU A 208 1.14 -12.75 -16.99
CA GLU A 208 0.07 -12.55 -17.93
C GLU A 208 0.66 -12.18 -19.30
N GLY A 209 0.54 -13.10 -20.25
CA GLY A 209 0.88 -12.83 -21.66
C GLY A 209 2.36 -12.59 -21.96
N GLY A 210 3.29 -13.18 -21.16
CA GLY A 210 4.74 -13.04 -21.36
C GLY A 210 5.35 -11.76 -20.75
N ALA A 211 4.56 -10.94 -20.08
CA ALA A 211 5.05 -9.80 -19.30
C ALA A 211 5.23 -10.22 -17.84
N VAL A 212 6.47 -10.23 -17.35
CA VAL A 212 6.74 -10.44 -15.92
C VAL A 212 6.20 -9.23 -15.15
N SER A 213 5.25 -9.49 -14.23
CA SER A 213 4.77 -8.46 -13.32
C SER A 213 5.96 -7.84 -12.58
N ASN A 214 6.01 -6.51 -12.50
CA ASN A 214 7.05 -5.82 -11.74
C ASN A 214 6.78 -5.92 -10.22
N GLY A 215 6.94 -7.12 -9.65
CA GLY A 215 6.77 -7.39 -8.22
C GLY A 215 7.59 -6.46 -7.33
N ILE A 216 8.72 -5.96 -7.81
CA ILE A 216 9.56 -4.98 -7.15
C ILE A 216 8.81 -3.66 -6.95
N ALA A 217 8.10 -3.20 -7.99
CA ALA A 217 7.32 -1.96 -7.91
C ALA A 217 6.12 -2.12 -6.97
N HIS A 218 5.42 -3.27 -7.02
CA HIS A 218 4.29 -3.56 -6.12
C HIS A 218 4.72 -3.56 -4.66
N PHE A 219 5.79 -4.29 -4.35
CA PHE A 219 6.37 -4.34 -3.01
C PHE A 219 6.84 -2.95 -2.55
N GLY A 220 7.59 -2.24 -3.40
CA GLY A 220 8.06 -0.89 -3.12
C GLY A 220 6.92 0.07 -2.79
N GLY A 221 5.83 0.00 -3.55
CA GLY A 221 4.61 0.77 -3.27
C GLY A 221 4.01 0.42 -1.92
N PHE A 222 3.80 -0.86 -1.65
CA PHE A 222 3.20 -1.34 -0.40
C PHE A 222 4.03 -0.94 0.84
N ILE A 223 5.34 -1.17 0.83
CA ILE A 223 6.23 -0.79 1.92
C ILE A 223 6.29 0.73 2.09
N SER A 224 6.27 1.50 1.00
CA SER A 224 6.24 2.97 1.07
C SER A 224 4.97 3.49 1.76
N GLY A 225 3.82 2.85 1.53
CA GLY A 225 2.58 3.16 2.23
C GLY A 225 2.67 2.91 3.74
N LEU A 226 3.21 1.77 4.15
CA LEU A 226 3.45 1.45 5.56
C LEU A 226 4.47 2.40 6.21
N ALA A 227 5.57 2.70 5.52
CA ALA A 227 6.60 3.60 6.02
C ALA A 227 6.06 5.01 6.25
N LEU A 228 5.20 5.52 5.35
CA LEU A 228 4.56 6.81 5.55
C LEU A 228 3.69 6.81 6.80
N LEU A 229 2.92 5.75 7.03
CA LEU A 229 2.09 5.63 8.23
C LEU A 229 2.92 5.66 9.51
N LEU A 230 4.01 4.91 9.55
CA LEU A 230 4.93 4.90 10.68
C LEU A 230 5.48 6.31 10.93
N LEU A 231 5.95 7.00 9.88
CA LEU A 231 6.47 8.36 9.99
C LEU A 231 5.42 9.35 10.51
N MET A 232 4.17 9.20 10.07
CA MET A 232 3.06 10.06 10.54
C MET A 232 2.69 9.79 11.99
N SER A 233 2.73 8.53 12.43
CA SER A 233 2.49 8.13 13.82
C SER A 233 3.56 8.70 14.74
N LEU A 234 4.83 8.49 14.44
CA LEU A 234 5.98 8.97 15.22
C LEU A 234 5.96 10.49 15.43
N LYS A 235 5.50 11.25 14.45
CA LYS A 235 5.42 12.71 14.56
C LYS A 235 4.39 13.18 15.58
N LYS A 236 3.34 12.39 15.86
CA LYS A 236 2.21 12.82 16.70
C LYS A 236 2.34 12.55 18.18
N LYS A 237 2.88 11.41 18.58
CA LYS A 237 2.77 10.91 19.97
C LYS A 237 4.07 10.34 20.55
N GLY A 238 5.17 10.35 19.81
CA GLY A 238 6.34 9.55 20.17
C GLY A 238 6.11 8.06 19.83
N TRP A 239 7.06 7.22 20.22
CA TRP A 239 7.06 5.80 19.90
C TRP A 239 6.02 5.03 20.74
N SER A 240 5.04 4.41 20.09
CA SER A 240 4.04 3.56 20.73
C SER A 240 4.34 2.07 20.50
N TYR A 241 3.68 1.21 21.25
CA TYR A 241 3.73 -0.24 21.00
C TYR A 241 3.28 -0.59 19.57
N PHE A 242 2.27 0.11 19.07
CA PHE A 242 1.77 -0.08 17.72
C PHE A 242 2.83 0.26 16.66
N ASP A 243 3.61 1.33 16.87
CA ASP A 243 4.72 1.70 16.00
C ASP A 243 5.82 0.64 16.00
N THR A 244 6.05 -0.01 17.15
CA THR A 244 6.96 -1.16 17.25
C THR A 244 6.49 -2.33 16.38
N ILE A 245 5.21 -2.68 16.44
CA ILE A 245 4.65 -3.75 15.60
C ILE A 245 4.75 -3.39 14.13
N LEU A 246 4.36 -2.17 13.76
CA LEU A 246 4.40 -1.69 12.38
C LEU A 246 5.85 -1.67 11.85
N GLY A 247 6.79 -1.12 12.61
CA GLY A 247 8.20 -1.10 12.25
C GLY A 247 8.79 -2.50 12.11
N THR A 248 8.46 -3.41 13.03
CA THR A 248 8.88 -4.82 12.95
C THR A 248 8.29 -5.52 11.73
N SER A 249 7.02 -5.28 11.43
CA SER A 249 6.36 -5.85 10.25
C SER A 249 6.98 -5.35 8.95
N ILE A 250 7.34 -4.06 8.87
CA ILE A 250 8.06 -3.48 7.73
C ILE A 250 9.42 -4.17 7.57
N LEU A 251 10.18 -4.29 8.67
CA LEU A 251 11.50 -4.93 8.65
C LEU A 251 11.41 -6.39 8.20
N VAL A 252 10.47 -7.16 8.75
CA VAL A 252 10.23 -8.57 8.35
C VAL A 252 9.86 -8.64 6.88
N GLY A 253 8.99 -7.75 6.40
CA GLY A 253 8.62 -7.68 4.97
C GLY A 253 9.84 -7.42 4.08
N ILE A 254 10.69 -6.47 4.45
CA ILE A 254 11.92 -6.15 3.70
C ILE A 254 12.89 -7.35 3.67
N LEU A 255 13.11 -7.99 4.82
CA LEU A 255 14.00 -9.16 4.91
C LEU A 255 13.46 -10.35 4.11
N TRP A 256 12.14 -10.59 4.17
CA TRP A 256 11.50 -11.63 3.39
C TRP A 256 11.62 -11.36 1.88
N TYR A 257 11.41 -10.13 1.46
CA TYR A 257 11.53 -9.77 0.05
C TYR A 257 12.98 -9.84 -0.44
N ALA A 258 13.94 -9.43 0.38
CA ALA A 258 15.36 -9.59 0.07
C ALA A 258 15.76 -11.07 -0.10
N TYR A 259 15.25 -11.95 0.78
CA TYR A 259 15.42 -13.39 0.68
C TYR A 259 14.78 -13.97 -0.60
N TYR A 260 13.56 -13.53 -0.93
CA TYR A 260 12.90 -13.90 -2.18
C TYR A 260 13.74 -13.50 -3.41
N LEU A 261 14.23 -12.27 -3.46
CA LEU A 261 15.09 -11.79 -4.53
C LEU A 261 16.40 -12.60 -4.62
N PHE A 262 16.98 -12.96 -3.49
CA PHE A 262 18.18 -13.80 -3.45
C PHE A 262 17.93 -15.19 -4.07
N ILE A 263 16.80 -15.82 -3.76
CA ILE A 263 16.41 -17.11 -4.37
C ILE A 263 16.19 -16.94 -5.87
N LEU A 264 15.46 -15.89 -6.28
CA LEU A 264 15.18 -15.60 -7.69
C LEU A 264 16.49 -15.42 -8.50
N VAL A 265 17.44 -14.67 -7.94
CA VAL A 265 18.78 -14.48 -8.57
C VAL A 265 19.52 -15.79 -8.73
N ARG A 266 19.51 -16.64 -7.70
CA ARG A 266 20.14 -17.97 -7.77
C ARG A 266 19.51 -18.82 -8.86
N PHE A 267 18.18 -18.88 -8.88
CA PHE A 267 17.44 -19.66 -9.87
C PHE A 267 17.75 -19.19 -11.31
N VAL A 268 17.74 -17.88 -11.53
CA VAL A 268 18.00 -17.28 -12.85
C VAL A 268 19.45 -17.47 -13.31
N ARG A 269 20.42 -17.55 -12.38
CA ARG A 269 21.83 -17.79 -12.72
C ARG A 269 22.16 -19.27 -12.95
N SER A 270 21.29 -20.17 -12.49
CA SER A 270 21.47 -21.61 -12.65
C SER A 270 20.75 -22.17 -13.87
N ALA A 271 19.85 -21.41 -14.50
CA ALA A 271 19.18 -21.70 -15.76
C ALA A 271 19.92 -21.08 -16.95
#